data_d9d9851253730c701da7f70b2eccb504
#
_entry.id   d9d9851253730c701da7f70b2eccb504
#
_cell.length_a   1.000
_cell.length_b   1.000
_cell.length_c   1.000
_cell.angle_alpha   90.00
_cell.angle_beta   90.00
_cell.angle_gamma   90.00
#
_symmetry.space_group_name_H-M   'P 1'
#
loop_
_entity.id
_entity.type
_entity.pdbx_description
1 polymer ?
#
loop_
_entity_poly.entity_id
_entity_poly.type
_entity_poly.pdbx_seq_one_letter_code
_entity_poly.pdbx_strand_id
1 'polypeptide(L)'
;MRTEIATLGEFGLIDRLTEGIKPENESTRYGVGDDAAVLSYPSEKQILVTTDLLMEGVHFDLTYVPLKHLGYKSAVVNFSDIYAMNGTPRQITVSLALSKRFSVEDMEELYSGIRLACQQYHVDIIGGDTSSSLTCLLYTSPSPRD
;
A
#
# COMPACT_ATOMS: atom_id res chain seq x y z
N MET A 1 0.72 -20.87 11.62
CA MET A 1 -0.04 -20.43 12.82
C MET A 1 -0.91 -19.26 12.36
N ARG A 2 -2.19 -19.23 12.76
CA ARG A 2 -3.11 -18.16 12.35
C ARG A 2 -3.30 -17.20 13.51
N THR A 3 -2.97 -15.93 13.31
CA THR A 3 -3.17 -14.87 14.29
C THR A 3 -4.37 -14.00 13.89
N GLU A 4 -5.37 -13.92 14.77
CA GLU A 4 -6.53 -13.07 14.53
C GLU A 4 -6.12 -11.59 14.63
N ILE A 5 -6.59 -10.76 13.67
CA ILE A 5 -6.29 -9.32 13.64
C ILE A 5 -6.75 -8.65 14.94
N ALA A 6 -7.89 -9.07 15.49
CA ALA A 6 -8.40 -8.56 16.76
C ALA A 6 -7.43 -8.73 17.95
N THR A 7 -6.50 -9.68 17.88
CA THR A 7 -5.48 -9.90 18.93
C THR A 7 -4.44 -8.78 18.96
N LEU A 8 -4.06 -8.24 17.81
CA LEU A 8 -3.12 -7.12 17.69
C LEU A 8 -3.82 -5.75 17.75
N GLY A 9 -5.08 -5.71 17.33
CA GLY A 9 -5.78 -4.45 17.06
C GLY A 9 -5.26 -3.76 15.80
N GLU A 10 -5.84 -2.62 15.48
CA GLU A 10 -5.49 -1.84 14.29
C GLU A 10 -4.03 -1.35 14.34
N PHE A 11 -3.64 -0.68 15.41
CA PHE A 11 -2.28 -0.15 15.55
C PHE A 11 -1.22 -1.24 15.58
N GLY A 12 -1.47 -2.35 16.29
CA GLY A 12 -0.54 -3.47 16.32
C GLY A 12 -0.37 -4.14 14.94
N LEU A 13 -1.44 -4.19 14.13
CA LEU A 13 -1.36 -4.66 12.74
C LEU A 13 -0.53 -3.69 11.89
N ILE A 14 -0.79 -2.39 11.98
CA ILE A 14 -0.04 -1.36 11.23
C ILE A 14 1.46 -1.45 11.58
N ASP A 15 1.81 -1.47 12.85
CA ASP A 15 3.20 -1.58 13.31
C ASP A 15 3.87 -2.83 12.72
N ARG A 16 3.18 -3.97 12.74
CA ARG A 16 3.69 -5.23 12.19
C ARG A 16 3.93 -5.17 10.68
N LEU A 17 3.00 -4.58 9.92
CA LEU A 17 3.08 -4.48 8.47
C LEU A 17 4.12 -3.46 7.99
N THR A 18 4.39 -2.45 8.79
CA THR A 18 5.31 -1.37 8.44
C THR A 18 6.68 -1.49 9.08
N GLU A 19 6.92 -2.55 9.85
CA GLU A 19 8.20 -2.81 10.51
C GLU A 19 9.35 -2.81 9.50
N GLY A 20 10.36 -1.99 9.77
CA GLY A 20 11.55 -1.88 8.95
C GLY A 20 11.39 -1.13 7.63
N ILE A 21 10.22 -0.54 7.35
CA ILE A 21 10.04 0.34 6.19
C ILE A 21 10.81 1.64 6.40
N LYS A 22 11.69 1.96 5.46
CA LYS A 22 12.48 3.20 5.47
C LYS A 22 12.36 3.89 4.12
N PRO A 23 12.16 5.23 4.10
CA PRO A 23 12.17 6.00 2.86
C PRO A 23 13.53 5.92 2.15
N GLU A 24 13.50 5.77 0.83
CA GLU A 24 14.67 5.84 -0.04
C GLU A 24 14.75 7.19 -0.78
N ASN A 25 13.60 7.83 -1.02
CA ASN A 25 13.53 9.05 -1.79
C ASN A 25 13.80 10.28 -0.91
N GLU A 26 14.65 11.18 -1.36
CA GLU A 26 14.93 12.46 -0.66
C GLU A 26 13.69 13.34 -0.50
N SER A 27 12.73 13.21 -1.42
CA SER A 27 11.44 13.90 -1.35
C SER A 27 10.55 13.43 -0.18
N THR A 28 10.79 12.25 0.36
CA THR A 28 10.10 11.75 1.55
C THR A 28 10.85 12.22 2.81
N ARG A 29 10.36 13.28 3.44
CA ARG A 29 10.96 13.81 4.68
C ARG A 29 10.53 13.03 5.91
N TYR A 30 9.30 12.58 5.93
CA TYR A 30 8.75 11.73 6.99
C TYR A 30 7.72 10.79 6.37
N GLY A 31 7.85 9.51 6.59
CA GLY A 31 6.97 8.48 6.04
C GLY A 31 5.97 7.95 7.07
N VAL A 32 5.93 6.61 7.24
CA VAL A 32 5.06 5.94 8.20
C VAL A 32 5.46 6.29 9.64
N GLY A 33 4.49 6.52 10.51
CA GLY A 33 4.70 6.64 11.96
C GLY A 33 3.96 7.79 12.64
N ASP A 34 3.20 8.60 11.91
CA ASP A 34 2.39 9.70 12.45
C ASP A 34 1.13 9.88 11.59
N ASP A 35 0.27 10.85 11.93
CA ASP A 35 -1.01 11.11 11.27
C ASP A 35 -0.87 11.46 9.78
N ALA A 36 0.27 12.01 9.35
CA ALA A 36 0.53 12.34 7.96
C ALA A 36 2.01 12.20 7.59
N ALA A 37 2.26 11.83 6.32
CA ALA A 37 3.59 11.88 5.75
C ALA A 37 3.99 13.31 5.35
N VAL A 38 5.29 13.61 5.39
CA VAL A 38 5.82 14.90 4.96
C VAL A 38 6.65 14.71 3.69
N LEU A 39 6.23 15.36 2.62
CA LEU A 39 6.90 15.34 1.33
C LEU A 39 7.46 16.73 0.98
N SER A 40 8.58 16.75 0.29
CA SER A 40 9.22 18.00 -0.17
C SER A 40 9.69 17.83 -1.61
N TYR A 41 9.12 18.60 -2.50
CA TYR A 41 9.50 18.63 -3.91
C TYR A 41 10.00 20.01 -4.32
N PRO A 42 10.93 20.12 -5.29
CA PRO A 42 11.31 21.40 -5.90
C PRO A 42 10.10 22.09 -6.54
N SER A 43 10.05 23.41 -6.46
CA SER A 43 8.92 24.21 -6.98
C SER A 43 8.73 24.14 -8.49
N GLU A 44 9.78 23.81 -9.23
CA GLU A 44 9.74 23.62 -10.69
C GLU A 44 9.20 22.25 -11.13
N LYS A 45 8.97 21.34 -10.19
CA LYS A 45 8.40 20.01 -10.45
C LYS A 45 6.89 20.01 -10.34
N GLN A 46 6.24 19.27 -11.23
CA GLN A 46 4.81 18.97 -11.13
C GLN A 46 4.61 17.67 -10.36
N ILE A 47 3.60 17.63 -9.51
CA ILE A 47 3.24 16.45 -8.76
C ILE A 47 2.04 15.79 -9.46
N LEU A 48 2.22 14.55 -9.88
CA LEU A 48 1.14 13.70 -10.38
C LEU A 48 0.58 12.87 -9.24
N VAL A 49 -0.72 12.69 -9.19
CA VAL A 49 -1.40 11.84 -8.21
C VAL A 49 -2.37 10.94 -8.95
N THR A 50 -2.33 9.66 -8.66
CA THR A 50 -3.34 8.69 -9.11
C THR A 50 -3.79 7.83 -7.96
N THR A 51 -4.94 7.20 -8.08
CA THR A 51 -5.45 6.23 -7.12
C THR A 51 -6.27 5.18 -7.84
N ASP A 52 -6.04 3.93 -7.50
CA ASP A 52 -6.85 2.79 -7.93
C ASP A 52 -7.52 2.14 -6.73
N LEU A 53 -8.72 1.67 -6.95
CA LEU A 53 -9.49 0.89 -6.01
C LEU A 53 -9.63 -0.53 -6.55
N LEU A 54 -9.10 -1.52 -5.82
CA LEU A 54 -9.28 -2.93 -6.15
C LEU A 54 -10.25 -3.58 -5.17
N MET A 55 -11.31 -4.15 -5.71
CA MET A 55 -12.38 -4.79 -4.94
C MET A 55 -12.44 -6.27 -5.27
N GLU A 56 -12.47 -7.09 -4.23
CA GLU A 56 -12.68 -8.52 -4.35
C GLU A 56 -14.01 -8.84 -5.06
N GLY A 57 -13.98 -9.82 -5.95
CA GLY A 57 -15.13 -10.19 -6.78
C GLY A 57 -15.37 -9.32 -8.00
N VAL A 58 -14.65 -8.19 -8.13
CA VAL A 58 -14.70 -7.27 -9.28
C VAL A 58 -13.38 -7.23 -10.01
N HIS A 59 -12.30 -6.90 -9.29
CA HIS A 59 -10.96 -6.72 -9.87
C HIS A 59 -10.04 -7.92 -9.66
N PHE A 60 -10.36 -8.79 -8.72
CA PHE A 60 -9.63 -10.02 -8.41
C PHE A 60 -10.53 -11.04 -7.72
N ASP A 61 -10.10 -12.29 -7.75
CA ASP A 61 -10.76 -13.41 -7.06
C ASP A 61 -9.69 -14.17 -6.26
N LEU A 62 -9.82 -14.13 -4.93
CA LEU A 62 -8.89 -14.79 -4.01
C LEU A 62 -8.90 -16.34 -4.11
N THR A 63 -9.84 -16.91 -4.82
CA THR A 63 -9.83 -18.36 -5.13
C THR A 63 -8.65 -18.72 -6.02
N TYR A 64 -8.19 -17.79 -6.85
CA TYR A 64 -7.16 -18.02 -7.88
C TYR A 64 -5.90 -17.19 -7.68
N VAL A 65 -5.98 -16.07 -7.01
CA VAL A 65 -4.86 -15.12 -6.89
C VAL A 65 -4.24 -15.19 -5.50
N PRO A 66 -2.97 -15.60 -5.38
CA PRO A 66 -2.24 -15.51 -4.11
C PRO A 66 -2.15 -14.06 -3.61
N LEU A 67 -2.25 -13.86 -2.30
CA LEU A 67 -2.23 -12.52 -1.69
C LEU A 67 -0.95 -11.75 -2.01
N LYS A 68 0.19 -12.41 -2.06
CA LYS A 68 1.45 -11.77 -2.47
C LYS A 68 1.38 -11.23 -3.90
N HIS A 69 0.81 -11.99 -4.84
CA HIS A 69 0.64 -11.54 -6.23
C HIS A 69 -0.36 -10.38 -6.31
N LEU A 70 -1.44 -10.45 -5.54
CA LEU A 70 -2.40 -9.34 -5.44
C LEU A 70 -1.73 -8.08 -4.92
N GLY A 71 -0.93 -8.18 -3.84
CA GLY A 71 -0.19 -7.05 -3.29
C GLY A 71 0.77 -6.43 -4.31
N TYR A 72 1.53 -7.25 -5.02
CA TYR A 72 2.42 -6.77 -6.09
C TYR A 72 1.63 -6.06 -7.20
N LYS A 73 0.58 -6.69 -7.72
CA LYS A 73 -0.27 -6.12 -8.76
C LYS A 73 -0.88 -4.79 -8.34
N SER A 74 -1.38 -4.69 -7.11
CA SER A 74 -2.04 -3.49 -6.61
C SER A 74 -1.11 -2.27 -6.55
N ALA A 75 0.17 -2.47 -6.28
CA ALA A 75 1.17 -1.41 -6.36
C ALA A 75 1.50 -1.06 -7.82
N VAL A 76 1.77 -2.06 -8.65
CA VAL A 76 2.24 -1.87 -10.02
C VAL A 76 1.20 -1.23 -10.93
N VAL A 77 -0.11 -1.47 -10.76
CA VAL A 77 -1.14 -0.79 -11.55
C VAL A 77 -1.09 0.72 -11.34
N ASN A 78 -0.89 1.18 -10.11
CA ASN A 78 -0.71 2.60 -9.80
C ASN A 78 0.59 3.17 -10.39
N PHE A 79 1.70 2.42 -10.32
CA PHE A 79 2.97 2.85 -10.93
C PHE A 79 2.83 2.97 -12.46
N SER A 80 2.06 2.07 -13.08
CA SER A 80 1.78 2.08 -14.52
C SER A 80 1.13 3.39 -14.97
N ASP A 81 0.14 3.88 -14.24
CA ASP A 81 -0.55 5.14 -14.56
C ASP A 81 0.42 6.32 -14.56
N ILE A 82 1.41 6.27 -13.68
CA ILE A 82 2.40 7.33 -13.61
C ILE A 82 3.40 7.28 -14.74
N TYR A 83 3.89 6.10 -15.04
CA TYR A 83 4.74 5.95 -16.21
C TYR A 83 4.00 6.35 -17.49
N ALA A 84 2.70 6.06 -17.59
CA ALA A 84 1.87 6.49 -18.71
C ALA A 84 1.82 8.02 -18.87
N MET A 85 1.94 8.77 -17.77
CA MET A 85 2.00 10.23 -17.75
C MET A 85 3.45 10.77 -17.80
N ASN A 86 4.41 9.94 -18.15
CA ASN A 86 5.84 10.26 -18.19
C ASN A 86 6.39 10.75 -16.83
N GLY A 87 5.78 10.33 -15.74
CA GLY A 87 6.23 10.63 -14.39
C GLY A 87 7.08 9.49 -13.80
N THR A 88 7.67 9.75 -12.64
CA THR A 88 8.42 8.78 -11.86
C THR A 88 7.69 8.51 -10.54
N PRO A 89 7.20 7.29 -10.27
CA PRO A 89 6.58 6.99 -8.98
C PRO A 89 7.61 7.11 -7.85
N ARG A 90 7.25 7.78 -6.76
CA ARG A 90 8.14 8.04 -5.61
C ARG A 90 7.57 7.59 -4.28
N GLN A 91 6.28 7.80 -4.07
CA GLN A 91 5.59 7.45 -2.83
C GLN A 91 4.28 6.74 -3.11
N ILE A 92 3.86 5.91 -2.17
CA ILE A 92 2.56 5.22 -2.18
C ILE A 92 1.97 5.21 -0.77
N THR A 93 0.68 5.41 -0.68
CA THR A 93 -0.10 5.09 0.53
C THR A 93 -0.92 3.84 0.29
N VAL A 94 -1.21 3.09 1.34
CA VAL A 94 -1.94 1.82 1.27
C VAL A 94 -3.14 1.86 2.21
N SER A 95 -4.35 1.89 1.66
CA SER A 95 -5.56 1.82 2.46
C SER A 95 -6.26 0.47 2.27
N LEU A 96 -6.62 -0.18 3.37
CA LEU A 96 -7.22 -1.50 3.39
C LEU A 96 -8.55 -1.48 4.13
N ALA A 97 -9.54 -2.18 3.60
CA ALA A 97 -10.75 -2.53 4.35
C ALA A 97 -10.84 -4.06 4.43
N LEU A 98 -10.78 -4.60 5.65
CA LEU A 98 -10.59 -6.01 5.93
C LEU A 98 -11.80 -6.63 6.58
N SER A 99 -12.26 -7.78 6.07
CA SER A 99 -13.24 -8.59 6.77
C SER A 99 -12.57 -9.51 7.81
N LYS A 100 -13.34 -10.00 8.76
CA LYS A 100 -12.86 -10.87 9.85
C LYS A 100 -12.29 -12.22 9.39
N ARG A 101 -12.46 -12.59 8.11
CA ARG A 101 -11.91 -13.83 7.55
C ARG A 101 -10.41 -13.80 7.35
N PHE A 102 -9.80 -12.60 7.28
CA PHE A 102 -8.37 -12.45 7.08
C PHE A 102 -7.61 -12.50 8.42
N SER A 103 -6.44 -13.11 8.39
CA SER A 103 -5.50 -13.17 9.50
C SER A 103 -4.40 -12.12 9.36
N VAL A 104 -3.59 -11.98 10.40
CA VAL A 104 -2.38 -11.14 10.36
C VAL A 104 -1.42 -11.66 9.29
N GLU A 105 -1.25 -12.97 9.21
CA GLU A 105 -0.36 -13.63 8.23
C GLU A 105 -0.82 -13.39 6.80
N ASP A 106 -2.13 -13.36 6.54
CA ASP A 106 -2.69 -13.00 5.23
C ASP A 106 -2.28 -11.59 4.83
N MET A 107 -2.32 -10.65 5.76
CA MET A 107 -1.93 -9.26 5.53
C MET A 107 -0.41 -9.12 5.36
N GLU A 108 0.37 -9.87 6.11
CA GLU A 108 1.83 -9.92 5.91
C GLU A 108 2.17 -10.43 4.50
N GLU A 109 1.45 -11.43 4.00
CA GLU A 109 1.63 -11.93 2.64
C GLU A 109 1.26 -10.89 1.58
N LEU A 110 0.12 -10.21 1.74
CA LEU A 110 -0.28 -9.11 0.86
C LEU A 110 0.78 -8.00 0.83
N TYR A 111 1.21 -7.54 2.01
CA TYR A 111 2.23 -6.51 2.13
C TYR A 111 3.60 -6.94 1.60
N SER A 112 3.95 -8.22 1.69
CA SER A 112 5.20 -8.71 1.09
C SER A 112 5.24 -8.48 -0.43
N GLY A 113 4.11 -8.62 -1.10
CA GLY A 113 3.97 -8.31 -2.52
C GLY A 113 4.07 -6.81 -2.81
N ILE A 114 3.41 -5.97 -2.01
CA ILE A 114 3.49 -4.51 -2.13
C ILE A 114 4.93 -4.04 -1.91
N ARG A 115 5.59 -4.51 -0.86
CA ARG A 115 6.99 -4.16 -0.54
C ARG A 115 7.95 -4.58 -1.63
N LEU A 116 7.75 -5.77 -2.23
CA LEU A 116 8.57 -6.23 -3.34
C LEU A 116 8.46 -5.29 -4.55
N ALA A 117 7.26 -4.90 -4.93
CA ALA A 117 7.05 -3.92 -6.00
C ALA A 117 7.71 -2.57 -5.66
N CYS A 118 7.51 -2.07 -4.45
CA CYS A 118 8.11 -0.82 -4.00
C CYS A 118 9.65 -0.86 -4.03
N GLN A 119 10.26 -1.97 -3.63
CA GLN A 119 11.70 -2.16 -3.72
C GLN A 119 12.21 -2.14 -5.16
N GLN A 120 11.52 -2.86 -6.06
CA GLN A 120 11.92 -2.93 -7.47
C GLN A 120 11.83 -1.58 -8.19
N TYR A 121 10.83 -0.77 -7.84
CA TYR A 121 10.58 0.51 -8.50
C TYR A 121 11.04 1.72 -7.68
N HIS A 122 11.72 1.51 -6.56
CA HIS A 122 12.25 2.56 -5.67
C HIS A 122 11.16 3.53 -5.18
N VAL A 123 10.03 2.97 -4.75
CA VAL A 123 8.87 3.70 -4.23
C VAL A 123 8.80 3.55 -2.72
N ASP A 124 8.57 4.66 -2.02
CA ASP A 124 8.42 4.67 -0.57
C ASP A 124 6.96 4.42 -0.17
N ILE A 125 6.73 3.51 0.77
CA ILE A 125 5.43 3.41 1.46
C ILE A 125 5.43 4.46 2.56
N ILE A 126 4.53 5.44 2.47
CA ILE A 126 4.55 6.63 3.33
C ILE A 126 3.38 6.72 4.30
N GLY A 127 2.43 5.83 4.21
CA GLY A 127 1.26 5.82 5.08
C GLY A 127 0.12 5.00 4.50
N GLY A 128 -1.05 5.22 5.02
CA GLY A 128 -2.28 4.55 4.60
C GLY A 128 -3.34 4.56 5.68
N ASP A 129 -4.31 3.69 5.53
CA ASP A 129 -5.40 3.52 6.47
C ASP A 129 -5.84 2.06 6.51
N THR A 130 -6.32 1.61 7.66
CA THR A 130 -6.87 0.27 7.83
C THR A 130 -8.24 0.36 8.46
N SER A 131 -9.23 -0.15 7.78
CA SER A 131 -10.62 -0.13 8.21
C SER A 131 -11.22 -1.54 8.18
N SER A 132 -12.34 -1.73 8.87
CA SER A 132 -13.07 -2.98 8.81
C SER A 132 -14.06 -3.00 7.65
N SER A 133 -14.23 -4.18 7.05
CA SER A 133 -15.28 -4.49 6.07
C SER A 133 -16.14 -5.65 6.57
N LEU A 134 -17.41 -5.67 6.21
CA LEU A 134 -18.31 -6.75 6.62
C LEU A 134 -18.08 -8.04 5.83
N THR A 135 -17.71 -7.95 4.56
CA THR A 135 -17.73 -9.09 3.64
C THR A 135 -16.51 -9.28 2.75
N CYS A 136 -15.79 -8.24 2.37
CA CYS A 136 -14.79 -8.31 1.31
C CYS A 136 -13.46 -7.65 1.67
N LEU A 137 -12.45 -7.88 0.84
CA LEU A 137 -11.22 -7.11 0.81
C LEU A 137 -11.38 -5.93 -0.16
N LEU A 138 -11.16 -4.73 0.35
CA LEU A 138 -11.12 -3.50 -0.41
C LEU A 138 -9.72 -2.88 -0.26
N TYR A 139 -9.16 -2.41 -1.36
CA TYR A 139 -7.84 -1.81 -1.38
C TYR A 139 -7.83 -0.54 -2.23
N THR A 140 -7.22 0.52 -1.74
CA THR A 140 -6.96 1.75 -2.49
C THR A 140 -5.55 2.25 -2.24
N SER A 141 -4.92 2.80 -3.26
CA SER A 141 -3.54 3.29 -3.18
C SER A 141 -3.38 4.58 -3.98
N PRO A 142 -3.53 5.75 -3.34
CA PRO A 142 -3.09 6.99 -3.95
C PRO A 142 -1.56 7.11 -3.93
N SER A 143 -1.00 7.68 -4.98
CA SER A 143 0.44 7.90 -5.11
C SER A 143 0.72 9.29 -5.67
N PRO A 144 1.33 10.21 -4.91
CA PRO A 144 1.79 11.50 -5.41
C PRO A 144 3.08 11.36 -6.21
N ARG A 145 3.35 12.29 -7.15
CA ARG A 145 4.49 12.22 -8.08
C ARG A 145 4.97 13.52 -8.66
N ASP A 146 6.23 13.50 -9.01
CA ASP A 146 6.86 14.51 -9.85
C ASP A 146 7.07 14.02 -11.30
#